data_91fd494655b219b9033e6f7980af5047
#
_entry.id   91fd494655b219b9033e6f7980af5047
#
_cell.length_a   1.000
_cell.length_b   1.000
_cell.length_c   1.000
_cell.angle_alpha   90.00
_cell.angle_beta   90.00
_cell.angle_gamma   90.00
#
_symmetry.space_group_name_H-M   'P 1'
#
loop_
_entity.id
_entity.type
_entity.pdbx_description
1 polymer ?
#
loop_
_entity_poly.entity_id
_entity_poly.type
_entity_poly.pdbx_seq_one_letter_code
_entity_poly.pdbx_strand_id
1 'polypeptide(L)'
;MKMGLIVQKFGGTSVADTERLRNVARIITDTYKAGNQVVVVLSAQGDTTDDLIEKAKEINPEGSNREMDMLLSTGEQISVALCAMAIEALGYPVVSLTGWQAGILTDTAAKNARIKKIDTERLEAELDQKRIVIVTGFQGVDRNQNITTLGRGGSDTSAVALAAALEADLCQIYTDVDGVYTADPRHVKGARKLDEVTYNEMLELATLGAQVLHNRSVELAKKYNVKLEVLSSFTGHPGTKVKGVAKRMEKTAVSSVAKDKDIARIALVGVPNEVGTSFKVFSLLAQNHINVDIILQGIGHEEGKDICFTVAEGDLKKAAELLESHKAELRFARLETNADIAKVSVVGSGMINNPGVAAKLFEALYDAHININMISTSEIKISVLVDKKDADRAVQAVHDKFFAF
;
A
#
# COMPACT_ATOMS: atom_id res chain seq x y z
N MET A 1 20.75 -11.00 -26.45
CA MET A 1 20.36 -10.54 -25.09
C MET A 1 19.87 -11.72 -24.32
N LYS A 2 20.18 -11.82 -23.02
CA LYS A 2 19.64 -12.90 -22.18
C LYS A 2 18.13 -12.66 -22.08
N MET A 3 17.31 -13.63 -22.41
CA MET A 3 15.85 -13.61 -22.28
C MET A 3 15.54 -13.46 -20.78
N GLY A 4 14.87 -12.37 -20.40
CA GLY A 4 14.48 -12.11 -19.02
C GLY A 4 13.01 -12.45 -18.81
N LEU A 5 12.62 -12.82 -17.58
CA LEU A 5 11.23 -12.95 -17.18
C LEU A 5 10.76 -11.66 -16.51
N ILE A 6 9.74 -11.03 -17.08
CA ILE A 6 9.15 -9.80 -16.55
C ILE A 6 7.69 -10.06 -16.14
N VAL A 7 7.38 -9.70 -14.90
CA VAL A 7 5.99 -9.66 -14.43
C VAL A 7 5.50 -8.22 -14.53
N GLN A 8 4.36 -8.01 -15.18
CA GLN A 8 3.74 -6.69 -15.34
C GLN A 8 2.36 -6.66 -14.67
N LYS A 9 2.08 -5.67 -13.83
CA LYS A 9 0.75 -5.47 -13.25
C LYS A 9 0.13 -4.19 -13.76
N PHE A 10 -1.13 -4.24 -14.16
CA PHE A 10 -1.89 -3.05 -14.53
C PHE A 10 -3.10 -2.87 -13.61
N GLY A 11 -3.26 -1.66 -13.08
CA GLY A 11 -4.38 -1.29 -12.21
C GLY A 11 -5.68 -1.09 -12.98
N GLY A 12 -6.81 -1.00 -12.26
CA GLY A 12 -8.15 -0.85 -12.85
C GLY A 12 -8.26 0.37 -13.76
N THR A 13 -7.67 1.49 -13.39
CA THR A 13 -7.61 2.71 -14.22
C THR A 13 -6.88 2.52 -15.53
N SER A 14 -5.88 1.62 -15.58
CA SER A 14 -5.12 1.31 -16.80
C SER A 14 -5.90 0.47 -17.79
N VAL A 15 -6.94 -0.24 -17.37
CA VAL A 15 -7.78 -1.15 -18.19
C VAL A 15 -9.25 -0.73 -18.21
N ALA A 16 -9.57 0.49 -17.76
CA ALA A 16 -10.93 0.95 -17.52
C ALA A 16 -11.85 0.94 -18.74
N ASP A 17 -11.29 1.09 -19.93
CA ASP A 17 -12.02 1.13 -21.19
C ASP A 17 -11.23 0.45 -22.33
N THR A 18 -11.87 0.33 -23.48
CA THR A 18 -11.31 -0.37 -24.65
C THR A 18 -10.03 0.29 -25.17
N GLU A 19 -9.92 1.61 -25.12
CA GLU A 19 -8.73 2.34 -25.62
C GLU A 19 -7.55 2.09 -24.70
N ARG A 20 -7.73 2.19 -23.40
CA ARG A 20 -6.73 1.91 -22.38
C ARG A 20 -6.29 0.46 -22.43
N LEU A 21 -7.24 -0.46 -22.59
CA LEU A 21 -6.93 -1.90 -22.71
C LEU A 21 -6.07 -2.20 -23.95
N ARG A 22 -6.36 -1.55 -25.10
CA ARG A 22 -5.51 -1.66 -26.29
C ARG A 22 -4.11 -1.07 -26.07
N ASN A 23 -4.00 0.01 -25.31
CA ASN A 23 -2.70 0.57 -24.93
C ASN A 23 -1.92 -0.41 -24.04
N VAL A 24 -2.55 -1.02 -23.04
CA VAL A 24 -1.95 -2.07 -22.20
C VAL A 24 -1.48 -3.25 -23.06
N ALA A 25 -2.30 -3.72 -24.00
CA ALA A 25 -1.90 -4.79 -24.92
C ALA A 25 -0.64 -4.44 -25.74
N ARG A 26 -0.46 -3.17 -26.16
CA ARG A 26 0.77 -2.72 -26.84
C ARG A 26 1.96 -2.74 -25.89
N ILE A 27 1.85 -2.22 -24.67
CA ILE A 27 2.93 -2.23 -23.67
C ILE A 27 3.41 -3.67 -23.41
N ILE A 28 2.47 -4.60 -23.24
CA ILE A 28 2.76 -6.02 -23.03
C ILE A 28 3.50 -6.61 -24.25
N THR A 29 2.97 -6.39 -25.44
CA THR A 29 3.56 -6.94 -26.68
C THR A 29 4.90 -6.32 -27.01
N ASP A 30 5.14 -5.05 -26.68
CA ASP A 30 6.45 -4.43 -26.86
C ASP A 30 7.50 -4.99 -25.91
N THR A 31 7.12 -5.34 -24.66
CA THR A 31 7.99 -6.05 -23.73
C THR A 31 8.33 -7.46 -24.24
N TYR A 32 7.35 -8.17 -24.81
CA TYR A 32 7.54 -9.48 -25.42
C TYR A 32 8.44 -9.40 -26.68
N LYS A 33 8.21 -8.44 -27.56
CA LYS A 33 9.06 -8.16 -28.75
C LYS A 33 10.52 -7.90 -28.41
N ALA A 34 10.77 -7.27 -27.25
CA ALA A 34 12.12 -7.06 -26.76
C ALA A 34 12.86 -8.35 -26.35
N GLY A 35 12.21 -9.53 -26.49
CA GLY A 35 12.78 -10.86 -26.26
C GLY A 35 12.59 -11.36 -24.83
N ASN A 36 11.63 -10.82 -24.07
CA ASN A 36 11.35 -11.26 -22.71
C ASN A 36 10.20 -12.28 -22.68
N GLN A 37 10.21 -13.15 -21.69
CA GLN A 37 9.00 -13.86 -21.25
C GLN A 37 8.16 -12.89 -20.41
N VAL A 38 6.84 -12.91 -20.57
CA VAL A 38 5.95 -11.92 -19.94
C VAL A 38 4.80 -12.63 -19.22
N VAL A 39 4.67 -12.35 -17.93
CA VAL A 39 3.50 -12.65 -17.11
C VAL A 39 2.82 -11.35 -16.73
N VAL A 40 1.52 -11.27 -16.93
CA VAL A 40 0.73 -10.06 -16.71
C VAL A 40 -0.30 -10.31 -15.62
N VAL A 41 -0.48 -9.37 -14.72
CA VAL A 41 -1.54 -9.40 -13.71
C VAL A 41 -2.46 -8.19 -13.92
N LEU A 42 -3.75 -8.44 -14.09
CA LEU A 42 -4.73 -7.39 -14.30
C LEU A 42 -5.69 -7.27 -13.10
N SER A 43 -6.04 -6.03 -12.78
CA SER A 43 -7.17 -5.70 -11.91
C SER A 43 -8.48 -5.67 -12.69
N ALA A 44 -9.62 -5.67 -12.01
CA ALA A 44 -10.91 -5.37 -12.60
C ALA A 44 -10.90 -3.97 -13.26
N GLN A 45 -11.77 -3.76 -14.26
CA GLN A 45 -11.84 -2.51 -15.02
C GLN A 45 -12.46 -1.39 -14.17
N GLY A 46 -11.80 -0.23 -14.09
CA GLY A 46 -12.33 0.96 -13.44
C GLY A 46 -12.95 0.68 -12.07
N ASP A 47 -14.22 1.01 -11.92
CA ASP A 47 -14.99 0.90 -10.67
C ASP A 47 -15.79 -0.41 -10.55
N THR A 48 -15.55 -1.39 -11.44
CA THR A 48 -16.31 -2.66 -11.48
C THR A 48 -16.40 -3.35 -10.12
N THR A 49 -15.33 -3.32 -9.32
CA THR A 49 -15.35 -3.95 -7.98
C THR A 49 -16.34 -3.27 -7.04
N ASP A 50 -16.39 -1.94 -7.06
CA ASP A 50 -17.32 -1.16 -6.23
C ASP A 50 -18.75 -1.34 -6.70
N ASP A 51 -19.01 -1.35 -8.02
CA ASP A 51 -20.32 -1.65 -8.61
C ASP A 51 -20.85 -3.03 -8.20
N LEU A 52 -19.98 -4.04 -8.17
CA LEU A 52 -20.35 -5.39 -7.74
C LEU A 52 -20.66 -5.44 -6.25
N ILE A 53 -19.92 -4.70 -5.42
CA ILE A 53 -20.21 -4.58 -3.98
C ILE A 53 -21.56 -3.90 -3.74
N GLU A 54 -21.87 -2.84 -4.48
CA GLU A 54 -23.16 -2.14 -4.37
C GLU A 54 -24.32 -3.06 -4.76
N LYS A 55 -24.23 -3.73 -5.91
CA LYS A 55 -25.23 -4.71 -6.33
C LYS A 55 -25.46 -5.83 -5.31
N ALA A 56 -24.39 -6.33 -4.70
CA ALA A 56 -24.53 -7.35 -3.65
C ALA A 56 -25.28 -6.81 -2.42
N LYS A 57 -24.96 -5.58 -2.00
CA LYS A 57 -25.64 -4.93 -0.86
C LYS A 57 -27.11 -4.65 -1.11
N GLU A 58 -27.49 -4.30 -2.34
CA GLU A 58 -28.91 -4.13 -2.73
C GLU A 58 -29.71 -5.43 -2.57
N ILE A 59 -29.09 -6.59 -2.82
CA ILE A 59 -29.74 -7.90 -2.70
C ILE A 59 -29.72 -8.38 -1.24
N ASN A 60 -28.58 -8.33 -0.58
CA ASN A 60 -28.40 -8.76 0.80
C ASN A 60 -27.20 -8.04 1.44
N PRO A 61 -27.43 -7.00 2.28
CA PRO A 61 -26.35 -6.29 2.98
C PRO A 61 -25.51 -7.19 3.90
N GLU A 62 -26.09 -8.29 4.39
CA GLU A 62 -25.45 -9.27 5.27
C GLU A 62 -25.00 -10.54 4.52
N GLY A 63 -24.81 -10.44 3.22
CA GLY A 63 -24.34 -11.54 2.39
C GLY A 63 -22.99 -12.10 2.87
N SER A 64 -22.83 -13.45 2.79
CA SER A 64 -21.61 -14.09 3.28
C SER A 64 -20.37 -13.63 2.51
N ASN A 65 -19.23 -13.53 3.20
CA ASN A 65 -17.97 -13.15 2.58
C ASN A 65 -17.51 -14.13 1.49
N ARG A 66 -17.90 -15.40 1.60
CA ARG A 66 -17.63 -16.44 0.59
C ARG A 66 -18.31 -16.11 -0.74
N GLU A 67 -19.60 -15.72 -0.72
CA GLU A 67 -20.32 -15.36 -1.94
C GLU A 67 -19.85 -14.02 -2.51
N MET A 68 -19.43 -13.09 -1.63
CA MET A 68 -18.82 -11.85 -2.06
C MET A 68 -17.50 -12.12 -2.82
N ASP A 69 -16.63 -12.99 -2.34
CA ASP A 69 -15.39 -13.35 -3.03
C ASP A 69 -15.67 -14.00 -4.40
N MET A 70 -16.67 -14.87 -4.47
CA MET A 70 -17.11 -15.47 -5.73
C MET A 70 -17.55 -14.38 -6.73
N LEU A 71 -18.37 -13.43 -6.29
CA LEU A 71 -18.84 -12.33 -7.12
C LEU A 71 -17.71 -11.42 -7.58
N LEU A 72 -16.88 -10.93 -6.64
CA LEU A 72 -15.82 -9.98 -6.94
C LEU A 72 -14.77 -10.56 -7.90
N SER A 73 -14.50 -11.87 -7.83
CA SER A 73 -13.53 -12.53 -8.71
C SER A 73 -13.88 -12.44 -10.20
N THR A 74 -15.12 -12.14 -10.55
CA THR A 74 -15.55 -12.02 -11.96
C THR A 74 -15.00 -10.79 -12.65
N GLY A 75 -14.71 -9.71 -11.92
CA GLY A 75 -14.21 -8.46 -12.47
C GLY A 75 -12.87 -8.63 -13.20
N GLU A 76 -11.91 -9.28 -12.56
CA GLU A 76 -10.61 -9.55 -13.17
C GLU A 76 -10.70 -10.56 -14.33
N GLN A 77 -11.65 -11.50 -14.29
CA GLN A 77 -11.85 -12.46 -15.39
C GLN A 77 -12.27 -11.74 -16.67
N ILE A 78 -13.12 -10.71 -16.57
CA ILE A 78 -13.47 -9.86 -17.71
C ILE A 78 -12.22 -9.17 -18.26
N SER A 79 -11.42 -8.55 -17.39
CA SER A 79 -10.22 -7.81 -17.80
C SER A 79 -9.21 -8.70 -18.53
N VAL A 80 -8.89 -9.88 -18.00
CA VAL A 80 -7.87 -10.76 -18.60
C VAL A 80 -8.35 -11.35 -19.93
N ALA A 81 -9.63 -11.69 -20.05
CA ALA A 81 -10.19 -12.21 -21.29
C ALA A 81 -10.16 -11.17 -22.41
N LEU A 82 -10.62 -9.96 -22.14
CA LEU A 82 -10.60 -8.85 -23.10
C LEU A 82 -9.17 -8.45 -23.50
N CYS A 83 -8.23 -8.44 -22.54
CA CYS A 83 -6.83 -8.15 -22.83
C CYS A 83 -6.18 -9.23 -23.68
N ALA A 84 -6.48 -10.51 -23.42
CA ALA A 84 -6.01 -11.62 -24.25
C ALA A 84 -6.50 -11.47 -25.71
N MET A 85 -7.79 -11.19 -25.91
CA MET A 85 -8.35 -10.95 -27.25
C MET A 85 -7.66 -9.75 -27.95
N ALA A 86 -7.32 -8.69 -27.20
CA ALA A 86 -6.60 -7.54 -27.75
C ALA A 86 -5.16 -7.90 -28.17
N ILE A 87 -4.48 -8.76 -27.43
CA ILE A 87 -3.14 -9.28 -27.77
C ILE A 87 -3.19 -10.23 -28.97
N GLU A 88 -4.20 -11.11 -29.04
CA GLU A 88 -4.44 -11.97 -30.20
C GLU A 88 -4.67 -11.15 -31.49
N ALA A 89 -5.44 -10.05 -31.37
CA ALA A 89 -5.65 -9.14 -32.50
C ALA A 89 -4.35 -8.46 -32.99
N LEU A 90 -3.31 -8.39 -32.14
CA LEU A 90 -1.97 -7.93 -32.52
C LEU A 90 -1.08 -9.05 -33.06
N GLY A 91 -1.57 -10.29 -33.13
CA GLY A 91 -0.88 -11.45 -33.70
C GLY A 91 0.09 -12.15 -32.73
N TYR A 92 -0.06 -12.01 -31.43
CA TYR A 92 0.81 -12.62 -30.43
C TYR A 92 0.13 -13.79 -29.72
N PRO A 93 0.89 -14.88 -29.42
CA PRO A 93 0.39 -16.00 -28.66
C PRO A 93 0.17 -15.59 -27.20
N VAL A 94 -1.02 -15.84 -26.68
CA VAL A 94 -1.41 -15.43 -25.34
C VAL A 94 -2.32 -16.48 -24.70
N VAL A 95 -2.33 -16.55 -23.37
CA VAL A 95 -3.30 -17.31 -22.58
C VAL A 95 -3.71 -16.49 -21.36
N SER A 96 -5.01 -16.46 -21.07
CA SER A 96 -5.56 -15.88 -19.83
C SER A 96 -5.87 -16.99 -18.82
N LEU A 97 -5.46 -16.78 -17.57
CA LEU A 97 -5.66 -17.69 -16.46
C LEU A 97 -6.30 -16.97 -15.28
N THR A 98 -7.18 -17.67 -14.60
CA THR A 98 -7.67 -17.24 -13.28
C THR A 98 -6.59 -17.45 -12.21
N GLY A 99 -6.73 -16.83 -11.04
CA GLY A 99 -5.77 -17.00 -9.96
C GLY A 99 -5.54 -18.46 -9.56
N TRP A 100 -6.62 -19.26 -9.51
CA TRP A 100 -6.49 -20.71 -9.20
C TRP A 100 -5.90 -21.53 -10.36
N GLN A 101 -6.15 -21.17 -11.62
CA GLN A 101 -5.49 -21.81 -12.77
C GLN A 101 -3.99 -21.49 -12.82
N ALA A 102 -3.60 -20.33 -12.30
CA ALA A 102 -2.22 -19.92 -12.11
C ALA A 102 -1.58 -20.48 -10.81
N GLY A 103 -2.28 -21.36 -10.09
CA GLY A 103 -1.78 -22.04 -8.91
C GLY A 103 -1.71 -21.21 -7.64
N ILE A 104 -2.43 -20.08 -7.53
CA ILE A 104 -2.43 -19.23 -6.34
C ILE A 104 -3.29 -19.88 -5.25
N LEU A 105 -2.64 -20.49 -4.25
CA LEU A 105 -3.28 -21.10 -3.09
C LEU A 105 -3.25 -20.16 -1.89
N THR A 106 -4.39 -20.01 -1.21
CA THR A 106 -4.58 -19.08 -0.09
C THR A 106 -4.99 -19.81 1.20
N ASP A 107 -5.07 -19.08 2.30
CA ASP A 107 -5.84 -19.50 3.46
C ASP A 107 -7.36 -19.28 3.24
N THR A 108 -8.16 -19.64 4.24
CA THR A 108 -9.63 -19.61 4.20
C THR A 108 -10.26 -18.27 4.63
N ALA A 109 -9.46 -17.23 4.80
CA ALA A 109 -9.93 -15.91 5.24
C ALA A 109 -10.54 -15.14 4.06
N ALA A 110 -11.82 -15.31 3.78
CA ALA A 110 -12.50 -14.55 2.73
C ALA A 110 -12.32 -13.04 2.88
N LYS A 111 -12.31 -12.30 1.77
CA LYS A 111 -12.07 -10.85 1.62
C LYS A 111 -10.66 -10.35 1.98
N ASN A 112 -9.86 -11.13 2.68
CA ASN A 112 -8.51 -10.73 3.07
C ASN A 112 -7.58 -11.95 3.17
N ALA A 113 -7.70 -12.87 2.21
CA ALA A 113 -6.94 -14.09 2.16
C ALA A 113 -5.43 -13.83 2.02
N ARG A 114 -4.63 -14.75 2.56
CA ARG A 114 -3.17 -14.70 2.45
C ARG A 114 -2.68 -15.83 1.55
N ILE A 115 -1.83 -15.48 0.59
CA ILE A 115 -1.18 -16.46 -0.29
C ILE A 115 -0.29 -17.36 0.56
N LYS A 116 -0.53 -18.66 0.50
CA LYS A 116 0.23 -19.70 1.20
C LYS A 116 1.30 -20.31 0.32
N LYS A 117 0.95 -20.55 -0.94
CA LYS A 117 1.82 -21.19 -1.95
C LYS A 117 1.36 -20.74 -3.33
N ILE A 118 2.28 -20.69 -4.27
CA ILE A 118 1.99 -20.62 -5.70
C ILE A 118 2.60 -21.88 -6.33
N ASP A 119 1.78 -22.60 -7.11
CA ASP A 119 2.24 -23.71 -7.94
C ASP A 119 2.49 -23.17 -9.35
N THR A 120 3.74 -23.13 -9.76
CA THR A 120 4.17 -22.48 -11.01
C THR A 120 4.13 -23.38 -12.23
N GLU A 121 3.85 -24.69 -12.08
CA GLU A 121 3.93 -25.67 -13.16
C GLU A 121 3.13 -25.25 -14.41
N ARG A 122 1.89 -24.78 -14.21
CA ARG A 122 1.07 -24.32 -15.34
C ARG A 122 1.63 -23.05 -15.99
N LEU A 123 2.12 -22.11 -15.22
CA LEU A 123 2.69 -20.86 -15.74
C LEU A 123 3.95 -21.14 -16.56
N GLU A 124 4.85 -21.96 -16.04
CA GLU A 124 6.08 -22.36 -16.71
C GLU A 124 5.79 -23.11 -18.02
N ALA A 125 4.84 -24.04 -18.01
CA ALA A 125 4.42 -24.77 -19.21
C ALA A 125 3.88 -23.84 -20.33
N GLU A 126 3.18 -22.77 -19.98
CA GLU A 126 2.69 -21.78 -20.96
C GLU A 126 3.82 -20.86 -21.47
N LEU A 127 4.73 -20.46 -20.58
CA LEU A 127 5.92 -19.67 -20.93
C LEU A 127 6.87 -20.44 -21.85
N ASP A 128 7.04 -21.74 -21.63
CA ASP A 128 7.86 -22.61 -22.48
C ASP A 128 7.28 -22.73 -23.92
N GLN A 129 5.95 -22.61 -24.04
CA GLN A 129 5.27 -22.51 -25.33
C GLN A 129 5.36 -21.10 -25.96
N LYS A 130 6.16 -20.21 -25.37
CA LYS A 130 6.34 -18.81 -25.78
C LYS A 130 5.03 -18.02 -25.83
N ARG A 131 4.10 -18.30 -24.93
CA ARG A 131 2.88 -17.53 -24.75
C ARG A 131 3.10 -16.40 -23.76
N ILE A 132 2.44 -15.29 -24.01
CA ILE A 132 2.20 -14.26 -22.99
C ILE A 132 1.16 -14.81 -22.03
N VAL A 133 1.43 -14.81 -20.72
CA VAL A 133 0.51 -15.34 -19.72
C VAL A 133 -0.15 -14.19 -18.97
N ILE A 134 -1.49 -14.11 -19.03
CA ILE A 134 -2.25 -13.09 -18.30
C ILE A 134 -2.99 -13.76 -17.15
N VAL A 135 -2.82 -13.26 -15.94
CA VAL A 135 -3.41 -13.81 -14.71
C VAL A 135 -4.36 -12.79 -14.08
N THR A 136 -5.50 -13.26 -13.61
CA THR A 136 -6.37 -12.42 -12.76
C THR A 136 -5.64 -12.07 -11.47
N GLY A 137 -5.51 -10.78 -11.19
CA GLY A 137 -5.05 -10.31 -9.89
C GLY A 137 -6.09 -10.54 -8.79
N PHE A 138 -5.76 -10.16 -7.54
CA PHE A 138 -6.69 -10.07 -6.43
C PHE A 138 -7.24 -11.38 -5.89
N GLN A 139 -7.15 -12.50 -6.57
CA GLN A 139 -7.85 -13.74 -6.27
C GLN A 139 -6.95 -14.99 -6.25
N GLY A 140 -7.39 -16.00 -5.52
CA GLY A 140 -6.82 -17.34 -5.47
C GLY A 140 -7.89 -18.35 -5.04
N VAL A 141 -7.44 -19.52 -4.58
CA VAL A 141 -8.32 -20.60 -4.11
C VAL A 141 -7.81 -21.13 -2.77
N ASP A 142 -8.71 -21.45 -1.86
CA ASP A 142 -8.38 -22.10 -0.60
C ASP A 142 -8.31 -23.63 -0.75
N ARG A 143 -7.92 -24.31 0.34
CA ARG A 143 -7.85 -25.79 0.39
C ARG A 143 -9.18 -26.50 0.15
N ASN A 144 -10.30 -25.82 0.30
CA ASN A 144 -11.65 -26.34 0.10
C ASN A 144 -12.17 -26.02 -1.32
N GLN A 145 -11.30 -25.51 -2.21
CA GLN A 145 -11.65 -25.08 -3.58
C GLN A 145 -12.61 -23.86 -3.61
N ASN A 146 -12.72 -23.11 -2.51
CA ASN A 146 -13.45 -21.85 -2.54
C ASN A 146 -12.56 -20.75 -3.12
N ILE A 147 -13.14 -19.93 -3.98
CA ILE A 147 -12.50 -18.71 -4.45
C ILE A 147 -12.34 -17.75 -3.26
N THR A 148 -11.19 -17.13 -3.17
CA THR A 148 -10.85 -16.17 -2.12
C THR A 148 -10.29 -14.91 -2.75
N THR A 149 -10.58 -13.75 -2.15
CA THR A 149 -9.97 -12.48 -2.54
C THR A 149 -8.94 -11.99 -1.52
N LEU A 150 -7.92 -11.29 -2.00
CA LEU A 150 -6.78 -10.87 -1.20
C LEU A 150 -6.97 -9.54 -0.47
N GLY A 151 -8.10 -8.87 -0.71
CA GLY A 151 -8.40 -7.56 -0.17
C GLY A 151 -7.69 -6.42 -0.92
N ARG A 152 -7.68 -5.21 -0.34
CA ARG A 152 -7.09 -4.01 -0.96
C ARG A 152 -5.63 -4.24 -1.36
N GLY A 153 -5.25 -3.74 -2.54
CA GLY A 153 -3.92 -3.97 -3.12
C GLY A 153 -3.63 -5.43 -3.49
N GLY A 154 -4.69 -6.25 -3.61
CA GLY A 154 -4.57 -7.68 -3.92
C GLY A 154 -3.90 -7.96 -5.25
N SER A 155 -4.14 -7.16 -6.29
CA SER A 155 -3.48 -7.35 -7.60
C SER A 155 -1.99 -7.05 -7.55
N ASP A 156 -1.54 -6.03 -6.80
CA ASP A 156 -0.12 -5.77 -6.56
C ASP A 156 0.52 -6.95 -5.81
N THR A 157 -0.20 -7.45 -4.80
CA THR A 157 0.23 -8.62 -4.02
C THR A 157 0.35 -9.87 -4.89
N SER A 158 -0.62 -10.12 -5.79
CA SER A 158 -0.58 -11.23 -6.76
C SER A 158 0.63 -11.12 -7.69
N ALA A 159 0.88 -9.92 -8.24
CA ALA A 159 2.00 -9.71 -9.16
C ALA A 159 3.35 -9.94 -8.50
N VAL A 160 3.56 -9.39 -7.31
CA VAL A 160 4.81 -9.58 -6.57
C VAL A 160 4.99 -11.03 -6.12
N ALA A 161 3.91 -11.70 -5.71
CA ALA A 161 3.97 -13.11 -5.31
C ALA A 161 4.30 -14.02 -6.50
N LEU A 162 3.72 -13.77 -7.68
CA LEU A 162 4.05 -14.46 -8.92
C LEU A 162 5.49 -14.17 -9.34
N ALA A 163 5.94 -12.92 -9.26
CA ALA A 163 7.33 -12.58 -9.56
C ALA A 163 8.33 -13.27 -8.63
N ALA A 164 7.99 -13.42 -7.34
CA ALA A 164 8.79 -14.16 -6.39
C ALA A 164 8.82 -15.65 -6.68
N ALA A 165 7.66 -16.27 -6.99
CA ALA A 165 7.55 -17.71 -7.23
C ALA A 165 8.23 -18.14 -8.54
N LEU A 166 8.20 -17.29 -9.55
CA LEU A 166 8.82 -17.51 -10.86
C LEU A 166 10.27 -16.99 -10.94
N GLU A 167 10.83 -16.45 -9.86
CA GLU A 167 12.18 -15.84 -9.82
C GLU A 167 12.37 -14.79 -10.94
N ALA A 168 11.36 -13.96 -11.17
CA ALA A 168 11.37 -12.97 -12.23
C ALA A 168 12.49 -11.92 -12.06
N ASP A 169 13.08 -11.51 -13.18
CA ASP A 169 14.15 -10.49 -13.21
C ASP A 169 13.66 -9.11 -12.74
N LEU A 170 12.37 -8.81 -13.03
CA LEU A 170 11.72 -7.53 -12.72
C LEU A 170 10.21 -7.69 -12.58
N CYS A 171 9.63 -7.00 -11.62
CA CYS A 171 8.19 -6.83 -11.50
C CYS A 171 7.83 -5.35 -11.72
N GLN A 172 7.12 -5.05 -12.77
CA GLN A 172 6.67 -3.70 -13.15
C GLN A 172 5.23 -3.48 -12.70
N ILE A 173 5.02 -2.45 -11.89
CA ILE A 173 3.68 -2.05 -11.41
C ILE A 173 3.27 -0.79 -12.15
N TYR A 174 2.35 -0.93 -13.08
CA TYR A 174 1.75 0.16 -13.84
C TYR A 174 0.54 0.72 -13.09
N THR A 175 0.55 2.04 -12.90
CA THR A 175 -0.48 2.80 -12.19
C THR A 175 -0.76 4.11 -12.94
N ASP A 176 -1.55 5.00 -12.36
CA ASP A 176 -1.88 6.33 -12.89
C ASP A 176 -0.78 7.38 -12.65
N VAL A 177 0.20 7.06 -11.80
CA VAL A 177 1.37 7.92 -11.54
C VAL A 177 2.65 7.31 -12.16
N ASP A 178 3.60 8.15 -12.55
CA ASP A 178 4.81 7.73 -13.25
C ASP A 178 5.99 7.43 -12.32
N GLY A 179 5.73 7.25 -11.03
CA GLY A 179 6.75 6.86 -10.05
C GLY A 179 6.48 7.38 -8.64
N VAL A 180 7.48 7.27 -7.79
CA VAL A 180 7.49 7.78 -6.42
C VAL A 180 8.17 9.15 -6.40
N TYR A 181 7.60 10.11 -5.66
CA TYR A 181 8.06 11.49 -5.61
C TYR A 181 8.57 11.88 -4.23
N THR A 182 9.35 12.97 -4.18
CA THR A 182 9.79 13.59 -2.91
C THR A 182 8.65 14.12 -2.07
N ALA A 183 7.50 14.38 -2.66
CA ALA A 183 6.19 14.61 -2.05
C ALA A 183 5.12 14.46 -3.13
N ASP A 184 3.83 14.47 -2.77
CA ASP A 184 2.75 14.39 -3.76
C ASP A 184 2.77 15.62 -4.70
N PRO A 185 3.04 15.47 -6.00
CA PRO A 185 3.17 16.59 -6.92
C PRO A 185 1.85 17.34 -7.15
N ARG A 186 0.71 16.76 -6.81
CA ARG A 186 -0.61 17.41 -6.88
C ARG A 186 -0.78 18.49 -5.79
N HIS A 187 -0.05 18.36 -4.70
CA HIS A 187 -0.18 19.21 -3.51
C HIS A 187 1.08 20.02 -3.20
N VAL A 188 2.25 19.59 -3.66
CA VAL A 188 3.54 20.18 -3.30
C VAL A 188 4.26 20.68 -4.53
N LYS A 189 4.46 22.00 -4.60
CA LYS A 189 5.25 22.62 -5.66
C LYS A 189 6.73 22.21 -5.51
N GLY A 190 7.37 21.90 -6.64
CA GLY A 190 8.78 21.48 -6.63
C GLY A 190 9.02 20.02 -6.25
N ALA A 191 7.97 19.22 -6.06
CA ALA A 191 8.12 17.77 -5.89
C ALA A 191 8.81 17.15 -7.10
N ARG A 192 9.79 16.27 -6.85
CA ARG A 192 10.63 15.63 -7.88
C ARG A 192 10.46 14.13 -7.84
N LYS A 193 10.42 13.49 -9.01
CA LYS A 193 10.40 12.04 -9.10
C LYS A 193 11.73 11.47 -8.61
N LEU A 194 11.64 10.36 -7.89
CA LEU A 194 12.80 9.61 -7.42
C LEU A 194 13.14 8.51 -8.43
N ASP A 195 14.41 8.40 -8.82
CA ASP A 195 14.85 7.31 -9.69
C ASP A 195 14.83 5.97 -8.97
N GLU A 196 15.15 5.99 -7.68
CA GLU A 196 15.26 4.79 -6.84
C GLU A 196 14.80 5.08 -5.41
N VAL A 197 14.14 4.08 -4.78
CA VAL A 197 13.81 4.06 -3.34
C VAL A 197 14.14 2.68 -2.77
N THR A 198 14.42 2.61 -1.47
CA THR A 198 14.58 1.33 -0.79
C THR A 198 13.22 0.72 -0.44
N TYR A 199 13.17 -0.61 -0.23
CA TYR A 199 11.93 -1.26 0.26
C TYR A 199 11.44 -0.65 1.58
N ASN A 200 12.36 -0.29 2.49
CA ASN A 200 11.99 0.30 3.76
C ASN A 200 11.35 1.69 3.59
N GLU A 201 11.96 2.55 2.77
CA GLU A 201 11.37 3.86 2.45
C GLU A 201 10.02 3.70 1.76
N MET A 202 9.88 2.75 0.81
CA MET A 202 8.62 2.50 0.12
C MET A 202 7.53 2.00 1.06
N LEU A 203 7.86 1.14 2.04
CA LEU A 203 6.92 0.68 3.08
C LEU A 203 6.40 1.85 3.91
N GLU A 204 7.28 2.74 4.35
CA GLU A 204 6.88 3.93 5.11
C GLU A 204 5.99 4.85 4.25
N LEU A 205 6.35 5.11 3.00
CA LEU A 205 5.56 5.93 2.09
C LEU A 205 4.19 5.33 1.80
N ALA A 206 4.11 4.02 1.61
CA ALA A 206 2.86 3.31 1.40
C ALA A 206 1.93 3.39 2.64
N THR A 207 2.52 3.33 3.84
CA THR A 207 1.79 3.49 5.12
C THR A 207 1.31 4.93 5.33
N LEU A 208 2.03 5.91 4.80
CA LEU A 208 1.75 7.34 4.96
C LEU A 208 0.81 7.90 3.88
N GLY A 209 0.09 7.06 3.16
CA GLY A 209 -0.94 7.49 2.21
C GLY A 209 -0.42 7.85 0.81
N ALA A 210 0.81 7.51 0.46
CA ALA A 210 1.35 7.76 -0.88
C ALA A 210 0.62 6.99 -2.00
N GLN A 211 -0.24 6.04 -1.68
CA GLN A 211 -1.14 5.25 -2.56
C GLN A 211 -0.52 4.72 -3.88
N VAL A 212 0.82 4.68 -3.96
CA VAL A 212 1.53 4.24 -5.17
C VAL A 212 1.65 2.72 -5.21
N LEU A 213 1.96 2.10 -4.06
CA LEU A 213 2.02 0.65 -3.85
C LEU A 213 1.34 0.28 -2.54
N HIS A 214 0.77 -0.91 -2.47
CA HIS A 214 0.20 -1.40 -1.22
C HIS A 214 1.27 -2.04 -0.32
N ASN A 215 1.23 -1.78 1.00
CA ASN A 215 2.23 -2.26 1.97
C ASN A 215 2.54 -3.74 1.84
N ARG A 216 1.51 -4.57 1.72
CA ARG A 216 1.62 -6.03 1.62
C ARG A 216 2.44 -6.48 0.39
N SER A 217 2.33 -5.79 -0.74
CA SER A 217 3.13 -6.09 -1.93
C SER A 217 4.59 -5.72 -1.73
N VAL A 218 4.87 -4.58 -1.07
CA VAL A 218 6.24 -4.15 -0.76
C VAL A 218 6.90 -5.04 0.28
N GLU A 219 6.16 -5.51 1.29
CA GLU A 219 6.65 -6.51 2.27
C GLU A 219 7.07 -7.81 1.59
N LEU A 220 6.24 -8.31 0.67
CA LEU A 220 6.58 -9.49 -0.12
C LEU A 220 7.81 -9.25 -1.00
N ALA A 221 7.87 -8.11 -1.69
CA ALA A 221 9.02 -7.76 -2.52
C ALA A 221 10.31 -7.70 -1.70
N LYS A 222 10.27 -7.09 -0.51
CA LYS A 222 11.39 -7.06 0.42
C LYS A 222 11.80 -8.47 0.87
N LYS A 223 10.82 -9.29 1.28
CA LYS A 223 11.06 -10.65 1.80
C LYS A 223 11.73 -11.56 0.77
N TYR A 224 11.30 -11.47 -0.50
CA TYR A 224 11.78 -12.32 -1.58
C TYR A 224 12.78 -11.62 -2.51
N ASN A 225 13.20 -10.39 -2.14
CA ASN A 225 14.14 -9.56 -2.93
C ASN A 225 13.69 -9.34 -4.38
N VAL A 226 12.40 -9.20 -4.63
CA VAL A 226 11.82 -8.93 -5.94
C VAL A 226 12.08 -7.47 -6.32
N LYS A 227 12.82 -7.24 -7.40
CA LYS A 227 13.02 -5.88 -7.93
C LYS A 227 11.70 -5.35 -8.48
N LEU A 228 11.28 -4.19 -7.99
CA LEU A 228 10.09 -3.53 -8.49
C LEU A 228 10.45 -2.29 -9.30
N GLU A 229 9.58 -1.96 -10.25
CA GLU A 229 9.60 -0.67 -10.95
C GLU A 229 8.17 -0.14 -11.02
N VAL A 230 7.96 1.09 -10.55
CA VAL A 230 6.67 1.78 -10.60
C VAL A 230 6.64 2.66 -11.83
N LEU A 231 5.64 2.48 -12.68
CA LEU A 231 5.52 3.13 -13.99
C LEU A 231 4.10 3.65 -14.20
N SER A 232 3.97 4.65 -15.09
CA SER A 232 2.66 5.04 -15.61
C SER A 232 2.31 4.23 -16.86
N SER A 233 1.07 3.75 -16.92
CA SER A 233 0.52 3.17 -18.16
C SER A 233 0.19 4.23 -19.23
N PHE A 234 0.31 5.54 -18.91
CA PHE A 234 -0.12 6.63 -19.78
C PHE A 234 1.02 7.44 -20.39
N THR A 235 2.15 7.59 -19.68
CA THR A 235 3.18 8.55 -20.09
C THR A 235 4.39 7.94 -20.79
N GLY A 236 4.67 6.65 -20.59
CA GLY A 236 5.88 5.99 -21.12
C GLY A 236 7.20 6.52 -20.54
N HIS A 237 7.17 7.36 -19.52
CA HIS A 237 8.36 7.87 -18.87
C HIS A 237 9.03 6.80 -18.02
N PRO A 238 10.36 6.86 -17.80
CA PRO A 238 11.06 5.98 -16.85
C PRO A 238 10.43 6.05 -15.46
N GLY A 239 10.26 4.91 -14.82
CA GLY A 239 9.66 4.79 -13.51
C GLY A 239 10.63 4.94 -12.34
N THR A 240 10.12 4.70 -11.13
CA THR A 240 10.93 4.59 -9.91
C THR A 240 11.24 3.13 -9.60
N LYS A 241 12.51 2.81 -9.39
CA LYS A 241 12.95 1.46 -9.01
C LYS A 241 12.90 1.28 -7.49
N VAL A 242 12.29 0.18 -7.04
CA VAL A 242 12.25 -0.19 -5.62
C VAL A 242 13.11 -1.43 -5.41
N LYS A 243 14.11 -1.34 -4.53
CA LYS A 243 15.10 -2.39 -4.30
C LYS A 243 15.74 -2.31 -2.91
N GLY A 244 16.56 -3.31 -2.55
CA GLY A 244 17.19 -3.38 -1.21
C GLY A 244 18.12 -2.22 -0.89
N VAL A 245 18.93 -1.79 -1.87
CA VAL A 245 19.90 -0.68 -1.73
C VAL A 245 19.70 0.30 -2.87
N ALA A 246 19.37 1.54 -2.54
CA ALA A 246 19.34 2.64 -3.52
C ALA A 246 20.75 3.20 -3.71
N LYS A 247 21.14 3.47 -4.97
CA LYS A 247 22.44 4.09 -5.29
C LYS A 247 22.38 5.62 -5.04
N ARG A 248 22.10 6.02 -3.82
CA ARG A 248 22.25 7.43 -3.44
C ARG A 248 23.61 7.61 -2.79
N MET A 249 24.44 8.47 -3.38
CA MET A 249 25.57 8.98 -2.65
C MET A 249 25.06 9.76 -1.43
N GLU A 250 25.82 9.85 -0.35
CA GLU A 250 25.51 10.38 0.99
C GLU A 250 24.79 11.76 1.08
N LYS A 251 24.24 12.29 0.00
CA LYS A 251 23.81 13.69 -0.11
C LYS A 251 22.44 14.04 0.46
N THR A 252 21.54 13.11 0.70
CA THR A 252 20.21 13.44 1.21
C THR A 252 19.75 12.50 2.33
N ALA A 253 19.71 13.02 3.54
CA ALA A 253 19.20 12.27 4.70
C ALA A 253 17.72 11.91 4.57
N VAL A 254 16.92 12.75 3.89
CA VAL A 254 15.50 12.61 3.66
C VAL A 254 15.24 12.32 2.18
N SER A 255 14.40 11.33 1.91
CA SER A 255 14.00 10.92 0.56
C SER A 255 12.68 11.54 0.16
N SER A 256 11.74 11.68 1.10
CA SER A 256 10.39 12.14 0.81
C SER A 256 9.69 12.73 2.04
N VAL A 257 8.68 13.55 1.76
CA VAL A 257 7.73 14.09 2.75
C VAL A 257 6.34 13.60 2.38
N ALA A 258 5.65 12.99 3.33
CA ALA A 258 4.29 12.49 3.14
C ALA A 258 3.33 13.09 4.17
N LYS A 259 2.04 13.15 3.83
CA LYS A 259 0.97 13.51 4.76
C LYS A 259 -0.12 12.43 4.76
N ASP A 260 -0.73 12.26 5.91
CA ASP A 260 -1.89 11.42 6.11
C ASP A 260 -2.97 12.22 6.85
N LYS A 261 -4.14 12.37 6.24
CA LYS A 261 -5.30 13.10 6.80
C LYS A 261 -6.37 12.16 7.34
N ASP A 262 -6.23 10.85 7.09
CA ASP A 262 -7.14 9.80 7.60
C ASP A 262 -6.64 9.25 8.93
N ILE A 263 -6.53 10.14 9.93
CA ILE A 263 -5.99 9.81 11.24
C ILE A 263 -6.74 10.57 12.32
N ALA A 264 -6.96 9.90 13.46
CA ALA A 264 -7.51 10.50 14.66
C ALA A 264 -6.68 10.11 15.88
N ARG A 265 -6.59 11.03 16.85
CA ARG A 265 -5.91 10.82 18.13
C ARG A 265 -6.92 10.44 19.21
N ILE A 266 -6.53 9.47 20.03
CA ILE A 266 -7.19 9.11 21.28
C ILE A 266 -6.18 9.26 22.40
N ALA A 267 -6.58 9.90 23.51
CA ALA A 267 -5.79 9.99 24.72
C ALA A 267 -6.59 9.48 25.91
N LEU A 268 -6.04 8.47 26.59
CA LEU A 268 -6.50 8.00 27.90
C LEU A 268 -5.69 8.73 28.97
N VAL A 269 -6.32 9.64 29.66
CA VAL A 269 -5.67 10.48 30.67
C VAL A 269 -5.86 9.87 32.06
N GLY A 270 -4.79 9.86 32.87
CA GLY A 270 -4.83 9.35 34.23
C GLY A 270 -5.05 7.85 34.33
N VAL A 271 -4.40 7.07 33.46
CA VAL A 271 -4.43 5.60 33.50
C VAL A 271 -3.50 5.11 34.61
N PRO A 272 -3.87 4.08 35.41
CA PRO A 272 -3.02 3.58 36.48
C PRO A 272 -1.61 3.21 36.01
N ASN A 273 -0.60 3.63 36.76
CA ASN A 273 0.79 3.25 36.49
C ASN A 273 1.11 1.85 37.05
N GLU A 274 0.41 0.85 36.52
CA GLU A 274 0.50 -0.57 36.94
C GLU A 274 0.94 -1.45 35.77
N VAL A 275 1.51 -2.61 36.12
CA VAL A 275 1.87 -3.64 35.16
C VAL A 275 0.62 -4.16 34.45
N GLY A 276 0.66 -4.25 33.12
CA GLY A 276 -0.42 -4.79 32.30
C GLY A 276 -1.46 -3.76 31.82
N THR A 277 -1.43 -2.52 32.25
CA THR A 277 -2.40 -1.50 31.81
C THR A 277 -2.40 -1.32 30.29
N SER A 278 -1.23 -1.10 29.68
CA SER A 278 -1.12 -0.95 28.22
C SER A 278 -1.55 -2.23 27.49
N PHE A 279 -1.23 -3.42 28.05
CA PHE A 279 -1.69 -4.71 27.50
C PHE A 279 -3.22 -4.77 27.42
N LYS A 280 -3.93 -4.40 28.48
CA LYS A 280 -5.40 -4.40 28.49
C LYS A 280 -5.98 -3.48 27.43
N VAL A 281 -5.48 -2.23 27.34
CA VAL A 281 -5.94 -1.25 26.35
C VAL A 281 -5.76 -1.77 24.93
N PHE A 282 -4.53 -2.17 24.56
CA PHE A 282 -4.25 -2.55 23.18
C PHE A 282 -4.77 -3.94 22.80
N SER A 283 -4.91 -4.87 23.77
CA SER A 283 -5.57 -6.16 23.53
C SER A 283 -7.06 -5.98 23.24
N LEU A 284 -7.73 -5.08 23.96
CA LEU A 284 -9.14 -4.75 23.71
C LEU A 284 -9.36 -4.21 22.32
N LEU A 285 -8.52 -3.27 21.86
CA LEU A 285 -8.58 -2.72 20.51
C LEU A 285 -8.29 -3.78 19.44
N ALA A 286 -7.25 -4.60 19.64
CA ALA A 286 -6.87 -5.67 18.72
C ALA A 286 -7.96 -6.74 18.54
N GLN A 287 -8.60 -7.18 19.64
CA GLN A 287 -9.73 -8.12 19.60
C GLN A 287 -10.93 -7.58 18.82
N ASN A 288 -11.07 -6.27 18.76
CA ASN A 288 -12.12 -5.59 17.99
C ASN A 288 -11.67 -5.13 16.60
N HIS A 289 -10.51 -5.62 16.13
CA HIS A 289 -9.93 -5.33 14.81
C HIS A 289 -9.68 -3.83 14.57
N ILE A 290 -9.34 -3.08 15.61
CA ILE A 290 -8.94 -1.67 15.52
C ILE A 290 -7.42 -1.61 15.46
N ASN A 291 -6.89 -1.08 14.36
CA ASN A 291 -5.45 -0.90 14.18
C ASN A 291 -4.98 0.39 14.84
N VAL A 292 -3.81 0.33 15.48
CA VAL A 292 -3.17 1.49 16.13
C VAL A 292 -1.83 1.75 15.43
N ASP A 293 -1.55 3.02 15.08
CA ASP A 293 -0.31 3.39 14.38
C ASP A 293 0.74 3.96 15.34
N ILE A 294 0.53 5.16 15.89
CA ILE A 294 1.46 5.78 16.84
C ILE A 294 0.99 5.50 18.26
N ILE A 295 1.91 5.13 19.15
CA ILE A 295 1.65 4.98 20.58
C ILE A 295 2.66 5.81 21.34
N LEU A 296 2.19 6.75 22.17
CA LEU A 296 3.00 7.50 23.11
C LEU A 296 2.45 7.29 24.52
N GLN A 297 3.34 6.99 25.43
CA GLN A 297 3.03 6.87 26.85
C GLN A 297 3.84 7.90 27.62
N GLY A 298 3.16 8.77 28.36
CA GLY A 298 3.81 9.76 29.21
C GLY A 298 4.54 9.12 30.40
N ILE A 299 5.45 9.87 31.00
CA ILE A 299 6.06 9.51 32.28
C ILE A 299 4.96 9.56 33.35
N GLY A 300 4.82 8.49 34.13
CA GLY A 300 3.82 8.42 35.18
C GLY A 300 4.08 9.45 36.29
N HIS A 301 3.00 10.05 36.79
CA HIS A 301 2.94 10.91 37.97
C HIS A 301 2.15 10.20 39.08
N GLU A 302 2.01 10.85 40.26
CA GLU A 302 1.23 10.29 41.37
C GLU A 302 -0.23 9.96 40.99
N GLU A 303 -0.81 10.74 40.06
CA GLU A 303 -2.19 10.59 39.56
C GLU A 303 -2.33 9.57 38.41
N GLY A 304 -1.25 8.93 37.99
CA GLY A 304 -1.24 7.98 36.86
C GLY A 304 -0.38 8.43 35.69
N LYS A 305 -0.63 7.88 34.53
CA LYS A 305 0.06 8.21 33.28
C LYS A 305 -0.95 8.41 32.13
N ASP A 306 -0.53 9.09 31.10
CA ASP A 306 -1.34 9.26 29.89
C ASP A 306 -0.87 8.27 28.79
N ILE A 307 -1.82 7.63 28.16
CA ILE A 307 -1.58 6.81 26.98
C ILE A 307 -2.27 7.50 25.78
N CYS A 308 -1.47 7.97 24.85
CA CYS A 308 -1.93 8.63 23.65
C CYS A 308 -1.60 7.78 22.43
N PHE A 309 -2.56 7.59 21.54
CA PHE A 309 -2.34 6.81 20.34
C PHE A 309 -3.22 7.29 19.19
N THR A 310 -2.92 6.82 17.98
CA THR A 310 -3.66 7.17 16.77
C THR A 310 -4.30 5.96 16.14
N VAL A 311 -5.47 6.18 15.55
CA VAL A 311 -6.26 5.22 14.78
C VAL A 311 -6.67 5.85 13.45
N ALA A 312 -7.15 5.08 12.48
CA ALA A 312 -7.81 5.62 11.31
C ALA A 312 -9.05 6.45 11.74
N GLU A 313 -9.34 7.55 11.04
CA GLU A 313 -10.47 8.44 11.38
C GLU A 313 -11.78 7.66 11.42
N GLY A 314 -11.97 6.72 10.48
CA GLY A 314 -13.16 5.87 10.42
C GLY A 314 -13.36 4.93 11.62
N ASP A 315 -12.27 4.59 12.34
CA ASP A 315 -12.32 3.74 13.53
C ASP A 315 -12.51 4.53 14.83
N LEU A 316 -12.40 5.87 14.80
CA LEU A 316 -12.42 6.72 15.99
C LEU A 316 -13.64 6.49 16.87
N LYS A 317 -14.83 6.52 16.28
CA LYS A 317 -16.11 6.37 17.01
C LYS A 317 -16.17 5.00 17.69
N LYS A 318 -15.88 3.94 16.96
CA LYS A 318 -15.88 2.57 17.48
C LYS A 318 -14.86 2.39 18.61
N ALA A 319 -13.65 2.93 18.43
CA ALA A 319 -12.60 2.86 19.44
C ALA A 319 -12.99 3.61 20.73
N ALA A 320 -13.52 4.81 20.61
CA ALA A 320 -13.94 5.63 21.74
C ALA A 320 -15.09 4.97 22.54
N GLU A 321 -16.13 4.49 21.86
CA GLU A 321 -17.25 3.78 22.50
C GLU A 321 -16.78 2.50 23.20
N LEU A 322 -15.88 1.74 22.58
CA LEU A 322 -15.31 0.54 23.15
C LEU A 322 -14.51 0.84 24.43
N LEU A 323 -13.65 1.85 24.42
CA LEU A 323 -12.84 2.23 25.57
C LEU A 323 -13.70 2.79 26.71
N GLU A 324 -14.70 3.64 26.43
CA GLU A 324 -15.62 4.16 27.45
C GLU A 324 -16.44 3.05 28.09
N SER A 325 -16.90 2.05 27.33
CA SER A 325 -17.64 0.90 27.91
C SER A 325 -16.78 0.04 28.87
N HIS A 326 -15.45 0.08 28.74
CA HIS A 326 -14.50 -0.60 29.63
C HIS A 326 -13.79 0.31 30.62
N LYS A 327 -14.29 1.54 30.80
CA LYS A 327 -13.67 2.55 31.69
C LYS A 327 -13.44 2.07 33.12
N ALA A 328 -14.39 1.31 33.68
CA ALA A 328 -14.27 0.75 35.02
C ALA A 328 -13.11 -0.24 35.16
N GLU A 329 -12.84 -1.03 34.12
CA GLU A 329 -11.72 -1.99 34.07
C GLU A 329 -10.39 -1.29 33.80
N LEU A 330 -10.36 -0.35 32.85
CA LEU A 330 -9.16 0.37 32.42
C LEU A 330 -8.77 1.49 33.39
N ARG A 331 -9.70 1.98 34.18
CA ARG A 331 -9.53 2.97 35.28
C ARG A 331 -8.88 4.29 34.85
N PHE A 332 -9.13 4.76 33.62
CA PHE A 332 -8.68 6.08 33.18
C PHE A 332 -9.63 7.18 33.70
N ALA A 333 -9.08 8.36 33.97
CA ALA A 333 -9.88 9.49 34.48
C ALA A 333 -10.80 10.05 33.36
N ARG A 334 -10.24 10.31 32.17
CA ARG A 334 -11.01 10.80 31.01
C ARG A 334 -10.42 10.27 29.70
N LEU A 335 -11.29 10.24 28.69
CA LEU A 335 -10.94 9.94 27.31
C LEU A 335 -11.05 11.26 26.50
N GLU A 336 -10.01 11.57 25.73
CA GLU A 336 -9.98 12.69 24.80
C GLU A 336 -9.79 12.18 23.38
N THR A 337 -10.54 12.74 22.44
CA THR A 337 -10.45 12.40 21.01
C THR A 337 -10.23 13.66 20.18
N ASN A 338 -9.49 13.54 19.07
CA ASN A 338 -9.30 14.61 18.12
C ASN A 338 -9.17 14.04 16.71
N ALA A 339 -10.10 14.40 15.81
CA ALA A 339 -10.08 14.08 14.39
C ALA A 339 -9.60 15.24 13.50
N ASP A 340 -9.45 16.45 14.08
CA ASP A 340 -8.98 17.63 13.36
C ASP A 340 -7.46 17.71 13.29
N ILE A 341 -6.83 16.57 13.02
CA ILE A 341 -5.37 16.44 12.93
C ILE A 341 -4.96 15.78 11.62
N ALA A 342 -3.70 16.01 11.25
CA ALA A 342 -3.04 15.30 10.17
C ALA A 342 -1.62 14.93 10.58
N LYS A 343 -1.11 13.83 10.06
CA LYS A 343 0.25 13.38 10.23
C LYS A 343 1.09 13.85 9.06
N VAL A 344 2.19 14.55 9.35
CA VAL A 344 3.22 14.93 8.37
C VAL A 344 4.50 14.21 8.73
N SER A 345 5.11 13.55 7.76
CA SER A 345 6.27 12.70 8.02
C SER A 345 7.38 12.96 7.01
N VAL A 346 8.62 12.99 7.48
CA VAL A 346 9.82 12.89 6.64
C VAL A 346 10.31 11.44 6.68
N VAL A 347 10.67 10.91 5.51
CA VAL A 347 11.15 9.52 5.34
C VAL A 347 12.52 9.56 4.66
N GLY A 348 13.45 8.75 5.13
CA GLY A 348 14.75 8.60 4.49
C GLY A 348 15.70 7.68 5.25
N SER A 349 16.28 6.72 4.56
CA SER A 349 17.26 5.79 5.13
C SER A 349 18.56 6.46 5.58
N GLY A 350 18.86 7.66 5.10
CA GLY A 350 20.02 8.44 5.51
C GLY A 350 19.89 9.12 6.87
N MET A 351 18.71 9.13 7.50
CA MET A 351 18.48 9.81 8.79
C MET A 351 19.26 9.18 9.95
N ILE A 352 19.49 7.87 9.90
CA ILE A 352 20.20 7.11 10.94
C ILE A 352 21.57 7.75 11.29
N ASN A 353 22.30 8.22 10.27
CA ASN A 353 23.65 8.74 10.42
C ASN A 353 23.76 10.27 10.26
N ASN A 354 22.61 10.97 10.16
CA ASN A 354 22.60 12.41 9.95
C ASN A 354 21.88 13.13 11.12
N PRO A 355 22.63 13.59 12.14
CA PRO A 355 22.06 14.39 13.21
C PRO A 355 21.50 15.70 12.66
N GLY A 356 20.43 16.20 13.27
CA GLY A 356 19.83 17.49 12.91
C GLY A 356 18.63 17.40 11.96
N VAL A 357 18.26 16.23 11.43
CA VAL A 357 17.04 16.08 10.59
C VAL A 357 15.79 16.52 11.37
N ALA A 358 15.65 16.10 12.63
CA ALA A 358 14.55 16.53 13.49
C ALA A 358 14.51 18.04 13.71
N ALA A 359 15.67 18.63 14.01
CA ALA A 359 15.78 20.09 14.20
C ALA A 359 15.36 20.85 12.94
N LYS A 360 15.79 20.39 11.77
CA LYS A 360 15.44 20.98 10.47
C LYS A 360 13.94 20.84 10.15
N LEU A 361 13.32 19.72 10.51
CA LEU A 361 11.86 19.54 10.41
C LEU A 361 11.12 20.53 11.31
N PHE A 362 11.53 20.64 12.57
CA PHE A 362 10.87 21.54 13.52
C PHE A 362 11.09 23.00 13.16
N GLU A 363 12.27 23.37 12.66
CA GLU A 363 12.55 24.71 12.13
C GLU A 363 11.61 25.07 10.96
N ALA A 364 11.40 24.15 10.01
CA ALA A 364 10.48 24.38 8.91
C ALA A 364 9.04 24.66 9.37
N LEU A 365 8.57 23.95 10.40
CA LEU A 365 7.25 24.16 10.97
C LEU A 365 7.17 25.45 11.81
N TYR A 366 8.24 25.79 12.55
CA TYR A 366 8.36 27.03 13.28
C TYR A 366 8.29 28.23 12.34
N ASP A 367 9.09 28.24 11.26
CA ASP A 367 9.10 29.31 10.26
C ASP A 367 7.72 29.49 9.59
N ALA A 368 6.98 28.36 9.41
CA ALA A 368 5.63 28.36 8.88
C ALA A 368 4.54 28.70 9.91
N HIS A 369 4.88 28.98 11.18
CA HIS A 369 3.95 29.20 12.29
C HIS A 369 2.93 28.07 12.45
N ILE A 370 3.39 26.82 12.42
CA ILE A 370 2.58 25.61 12.59
C ILE A 370 2.96 24.92 13.89
N ASN A 371 1.97 24.72 14.75
CA ASN A 371 2.16 24.05 16.03
C ASN A 371 2.24 22.52 15.84
N ILE A 372 3.02 21.85 16.69
CA ILE A 372 3.19 20.41 16.72
C ILE A 372 2.41 19.84 17.90
N ASN A 373 1.44 18.99 17.63
CA ASN A 373 0.60 18.36 18.65
C ASN A 373 1.22 17.06 19.22
N MET A 374 2.01 16.36 18.42
CA MET A 374 2.61 15.08 18.78
C MET A 374 3.82 14.79 17.89
N ILE A 375 4.82 14.09 18.42
CA ILE A 375 6.02 13.67 17.67
C ILE A 375 6.21 12.18 17.85
N SER A 376 6.55 11.49 16.76
CA SER A 376 6.97 10.08 16.78
C SER A 376 8.16 9.90 15.85
N THR A 377 9.13 9.09 16.26
CA THR A 377 10.35 8.86 15.49
C THR A 377 10.65 7.37 15.35
N SER A 378 11.22 7.00 14.20
CA SER A 378 11.90 5.72 13.98
C SER A 378 13.27 5.96 13.35
N GLU A 379 13.99 4.91 13.01
CA GLU A 379 15.32 5.03 12.36
C GLU A 379 15.25 5.76 11.01
N ILE A 380 14.17 5.63 10.28
CA ILE A 380 14.02 6.15 8.90
C ILE A 380 12.81 7.08 8.71
N LYS A 381 12.13 7.45 9.81
CA LYS A 381 10.94 8.29 9.77
C LYS A 381 10.85 9.19 10.99
N ILE A 382 10.49 10.47 10.78
CA ILE A 382 10.04 11.36 11.83
C ILE A 382 8.65 11.86 11.44
N SER A 383 7.67 11.64 12.30
CA SER A 383 6.28 12.05 12.10
C SER A 383 5.88 13.10 13.14
N VAL A 384 5.15 14.09 12.70
CA VAL A 384 4.53 15.09 13.56
C VAL A 384 3.03 15.12 13.29
N LEU A 385 2.23 15.31 14.34
CA LEU A 385 0.82 15.64 14.18
C LEU A 385 0.66 17.15 14.24
N VAL A 386 -0.05 17.68 13.26
CA VAL A 386 -0.41 19.09 13.12
C VAL A 386 -1.93 19.21 12.98
N ASP A 387 -2.48 20.41 13.09
CA ASP A 387 -3.89 20.64 12.81
C ASP A 387 -4.20 20.31 11.34
N LYS A 388 -5.32 19.66 11.07
CA LYS A 388 -5.72 19.18 9.74
C LYS A 388 -5.74 20.29 8.68
N LYS A 389 -6.14 21.51 9.10
CA LYS A 389 -6.14 22.72 8.26
C LYS A 389 -4.75 23.17 7.80
N ASP A 390 -3.71 22.86 8.57
CA ASP A 390 -2.34 23.27 8.30
C ASP A 390 -1.52 22.22 7.56
N ALA A 391 -2.08 21.02 7.32
CA ALA A 391 -1.37 19.87 6.76
C ALA A 391 -0.68 20.17 5.42
N ASP A 392 -1.36 20.86 4.50
CA ASP A 392 -0.80 21.15 3.18
C ASP A 392 0.32 22.19 3.25
N ARG A 393 0.18 23.22 4.11
CA ARG A 393 1.23 24.19 4.41
C ARG A 393 2.44 23.53 5.05
N ALA A 394 2.20 22.63 6.00
CA ALA A 394 3.25 21.90 6.70
C ALA A 394 4.10 21.04 5.72
N VAL A 395 3.43 20.27 4.85
CA VAL A 395 4.14 19.46 3.85
C VAL A 395 4.96 20.34 2.91
N GLN A 396 4.40 21.45 2.41
CA GLN A 396 5.13 22.37 1.54
C GLN A 396 6.34 22.97 2.22
N ALA A 397 6.20 23.51 3.45
CA ALA A 397 7.28 24.12 4.21
C ALA A 397 8.42 23.11 4.51
N VAL A 398 8.04 21.90 4.91
CA VAL A 398 9.00 20.82 5.17
C VAL A 398 9.69 20.39 3.88
N HIS A 399 8.96 20.22 2.79
CA HIS A 399 9.53 19.87 1.49
C HIS A 399 10.53 20.94 1.03
N ASP A 400 10.16 22.21 1.08
CA ASP A 400 11.06 23.32 0.69
C ASP A 400 12.32 23.34 1.53
N LYS A 401 12.21 23.11 2.85
CA LYS A 401 13.37 23.05 3.75
C LYS A 401 14.36 21.94 3.43
N PHE A 402 13.90 20.80 2.94
CA PHE A 402 14.76 19.64 2.62
C PHE A 402 15.20 19.57 1.17
N PHE A 403 14.40 20.09 0.23
CA PHE A 403 14.58 19.87 -1.22
C PHE A 403 14.73 21.16 -2.06
N ALA A 404 14.51 22.36 -1.49
CA ALA A 404 14.85 23.62 -2.17
C ALA A 404 16.38 23.77 -2.25
N PHE A 405 16.89 23.88 -3.47
CA PHE A 405 18.25 24.25 -3.81
C PHE A 405 18.25 25.51 -4.65
#